data_a3a3f99f1315613f1907f64ac7c26514
#
_entry.id   a3a3f99f1315613f1907f64ac7c26514
#
_cell.length_a   1.000
_cell.length_b   1.000
_cell.length_c   1.000
_cell.angle_alpha   90.00
_cell.angle_beta   90.00
_cell.angle_gamma   90.00
#
_symmetry.space_group_name_H-M   'P 1'
#
loop_
_entity.id
_entity.type
_entity.pdbx_description
1 polymer ?
#
loop_
_entity_poly.entity_id
_entity_poly.type
_entity_poly.pdbx_seq_one_letter_code
_entity_poly.pdbx_strand_id
1 'polypeptide(L)'
;DSPLFLYDQLSVSWNSNADLRNSDAGSRAASVNYSIPFGYWTLFAGASKSRYRQTVAGFDEPIVYGGTSKQVEAGVSVVPYRGASYKGTAMLKFLRKRANSTLNDIDIEVQRRDVVGYEFSYGHRHYIDQMVLDVGGGVRGTLPQFSDQPGYVYGDPDWNGRSTILTANAGLYLPFKVAGQQMAYQVNWQIQHAKTPIVPADYFTIGNRYAVRGFDGQMTLAAEDGWTLRNDLSLDLGELLRAPGHQGYAGLDVGRVGGPSAMWLSGRTLAGAVIGLRGRAALPGAANAVSASYDVSAGWPLQKPESLKTASPVFAATLMFEF
;
A
#
# COMPACT_ATOMS: atom_id res chain seq x y z
N ASP A 1 16.74 -13.59 13.59
CA ASP A 1 16.98 -12.39 14.39
C ASP A 1 18.45 -12.34 14.78
N SER A 2 19.07 -11.16 14.68
CA SER A 2 20.47 -10.90 15.01
C SER A 2 21.52 -11.76 14.30
N PRO A 3 21.53 -11.83 12.95
CA PRO A 3 22.48 -12.67 12.21
C PRO A 3 23.95 -12.27 12.44
N LEU A 4 24.26 -11.04 12.82
CA LEU A 4 25.61 -10.59 13.16
C LEU A 4 25.82 -10.32 14.67
N PHE A 5 24.89 -10.72 15.53
CA PHE A 5 24.91 -10.50 16.98
C PHE A 5 24.92 -9.02 17.41
N LEU A 6 24.47 -8.11 16.52
CA LEU A 6 24.39 -6.66 16.74
C LEU A 6 22.96 -6.20 17.06
N TYR A 7 22.07 -7.09 17.50
CA TYR A 7 20.64 -6.88 17.59
C TYR A 7 20.01 -6.51 16.24
N ASP A 8 20.69 -6.90 15.16
CA ASP A 8 20.33 -6.66 13.79
C ASP A 8 19.18 -7.58 13.36
N GLN A 9 18.45 -7.15 12.36
CA GLN A 9 17.33 -7.89 11.81
C GLN A 9 17.48 -8.08 10.31
N LEU A 10 17.38 -9.32 9.86
CA LEU A 10 17.26 -9.69 8.46
C LEU A 10 15.84 -10.18 8.19
N SER A 11 15.17 -9.59 7.21
CA SER A 11 13.86 -10.03 6.75
C SER A 11 13.93 -10.37 5.26
N VAL A 12 13.46 -11.55 4.91
CA VAL A 12 13.32 -12.01 3.52
C VAL A 12 11.86 -12.31 3.27
N SER A 13 11.30 -11.73 2.22
CA SER A 13 9.92 -12.01 1.83
C SER A 13 9.84 -12.44 0.37
N TRP A 14 8.93 -13.35 0.10
CA TRP A 14 8.58 -13.76 -1.24
C TRP A 14 7.05 -13.84 -1.35
N ASN A 15 6.51 -13.18 -2.35
CA ASN A 15 5.08 -13.15 -2.63
C ASN A 15 4.84 -13.59 -4.06
N SER A 16 3.85 -14.41 -4.26
CA SER A 16 3.37 -14.81 -5.59
C SER A 16 1.86 -14.89 -5.55
N ASN A 17 1.21 -14.20 -6.47
CA ASN A 17 -0.16 -14.55 -6.82
C ASN A 17 -0.13 -15.22 -8.21
N ALA A 18 -0.85 -16.29 -8.35
CA ALA A 18 -1.05 -16.95 -9.62
C ALA A 18 -2.54 -16.83 -9.97
N ASP A 19 -2.83 -16.43 -11.20
CA ASP A 19 -4.16 -16.64 -11.74
C ASP A 19 -4.30 -18.15 -12.02
N LEU A 20 -5.14 -18.83 -11.26
CA LEU A 20 -5.38 -20.26 -11.42
C LEU A 20 -6.07 -20.61 -12.75
N ARG A 21 -6.58 -19.61 -13.46
CA ARG A 21 -7.25 -19.77 -14.76
C ARG A 21 -6.32 -19.49 -15.94
N ASN A 22 -5.26 -18.72 -15.73
CA ASN A 22 -4.32 -18.34 -16.79
C ASN A 22 -2.88 -18.39 -16.25
N SER A 23 -2.11 -19.39 -16.72
CA SER A 23 -0.71 -19.57 -16.32
C SER A 23 0.21 -18.41 -16.73
N ASP A 24 -0.21 -17.61 -17.71
CA ASP A 24 0.54 -16.46 -18.24
C ASP A 24 0.28 -15.16 -17.47
N ALA A 25 -0.68 -15.14 -16.57
CA ALA A 25 -0.96 -14.01 -15.70
C ALA A 25 -0.40 -14.23 -14.29
N GLY A 26 -0.05 -13.16 -13.61
CA GLY A 26 0.37 -13.20 -12.22
C GLY A 26 1.37 -12.13 -11.84
N SER A 27 1.57 -11.97 -10.54
CA SER A 27 2.62 -11.12 -10.00
C SER A 27 3.49 -11.92 -9.04
N ARG A 28 4.79 -11.61 -9.06
CA ARG A 28 5.78 -12.18 -8.15
C ARG A 28 6.64 -11.06 -7.61
N ALA A 29 6.90 -11.09 -6.32
CA ALA A 29 7.79 -10.14 -5.67
C ALA A 29 8.68 -10.87 -4.66
N ALA A 30 9.94 -10.43 -4.59
CA ALA A 30 10.87 -10.85 -3.57
C ALA A 30 11.54 -9.62 -2.97
N SER A 31 11.77 -9.62 -1.67
CA SER A 31 12.52 -8.55 -1.01
C SER A 31 13.41 -9.10 0.10
N VAL A 32 14.51 -8.40 0.30
CA VAL A 32 15.45 -8.61 1.42
C VAL A 32 15.65 -7.26 2.08
N ASN A 33 15.48 -7.21 3.39
CA ASN A 33 15.69 -6.01 4.19
C ASN A 33 16.59 -6.34 5.36
N TYR A 34 17.53 -5.47 5.64
CA TYR A 34 18.46 -5.59 6.74
C TYR A 34 18.50 -4.29 7.54
N SER A 35 18.50 -4.38 8.84
CA SER A 35 18.56 -3.21 9.73
C SER A 35 19.42 -3.46 10.95
N ILE A 36 20.11 -2.41 11.41
CA ILE A 36 20.96 -2.41 12.59
C ILE A 36 20.57 -1.25 13.49
N PRO A 37 20.12 -1.50 14.72
CA PRO A 37 19.82 -0.45 15.70
C PRO A 37 21.06 0.04 16.42
N PHE A 38 21.16 1.34 16.67
CA PHE A 38 22.14 2.02 17.50
C PHE A 38 21.46 3.02 18.43
N GLY A 39 21.04 2.57 19.59
CA GLY A 39 20.27 3.40 20.51
C GLY A 39 18.95 3.86 19.89
N TYR A 40 18.79 5.17 19.69
CA TYR A 40 17.61 5.74 19.02
C TYR A 40 17.70 5.79 17.49
N TRP A 41 18.80 5.38 16.91
CA TRP A 41 19.03 5.34 15.48
C TRP A 41 18.91 3.93 14.95
N THR A 42 18.43 3.78 13.73
CA THR A 42 18.44 2.52 13.00
C THR A 42 18.93 2.77 11.59
N LEU A 43 20.01 2.11 11.20
CA LEU A 43 20.45 2.05 9.81
C LEU A 43 19.73 0.90 9.13
N PHE A 44 19.29 1.09 7.90
CA PHE A 44 18.66 0.03 7.13
C PHE A 44 19.05 0.08 5.67
N ALA A 45 19.03 -1.09 5.04
CA ALA A 45 19.19 -1.27 3.61
C ALA A 45 18.24 -2.35 3.11
N GLY A 46 17.75 -2.20 1.90
CA GLY A 46 16.82 -3.15 1.31
C GLY A 46 17.01 -3.29 -0.20
N ALA A 47 16.64 -4.45 -0.70
CA ALA A 47 16.55 -4.73 -2.12
C ALA A 47 15.27 -5.48 -2.43
N SER A 48 14.60 -5.11 -3.49
CA SER A 48 13.38 -5.78 -3.95
C SER A 48 13.35 -5.94 -5.46
N LYS A 49 12.67 -7.00 -5.90
CA LYS A 49 12.37 -7.25 -7.30
C LYS A 49 10.94 -7.71 -7.41
N SER A 50 10.19 -7.10 -8.32
CA SER A 50 8.84 -7.52 -8.65
C SER A 50 8.70 -7.70 -10.15
N ARG A 51 7.84 -8.63 -10.55
CA ARG A 51 7.41 -8.86 -11.92
C ARG A 51 5.91 -9.03 -11.92
N TYR A 52 5.27 -8.43 -12.88
CA TYR A 52 3.85 -8.63 -13.15
C TYR A 52 3.63 -9.00 -14.60
N ARG A 53 2.58 -9.76 -14.87
CA ARG A 53 2.11 -10.10 -16.20
C ARG A 53 0.59 -10.20 -16.15
N GLN A 54 -0.08 -9.49 -17.01
CA GLN A 54 -1.52 -9.39 -17.09
C GLN A 54 -1.96 -9.50 -18.54
N THR A 55 -2.95 -10.34 -18.79
CA THR A 55 -3.60 -10.41 -20.10
C THR A 55 -4.82 -9.50 -20.09
N VAL A 56 -4.85 -8.57 -21.00
CA VAL A 56 -5.95 -7.61 -21.21
C VAL A 56 -6.67 -7.98 -22.49
N ALA A 57 -8.00 -7.99 -22.47
CA ALA A 57 -8.80 -8.19 -23.68
C ALA A 57 -8.60 -7.01 -24.63
N GLY A 58 -7.90 -7.23 -25.74
CA GLY A 58 -7.80 -6.31 -26.84
C GLY A 58 -9.02 -6.39 -27.74
N PHE A 59 -9.09 -5.51 -28.75
CA PHE A 59 -10.23 -5.46 -29.68
C PHE A 59 -10.27 -6.72 -30.58
N ASP A 60 -9.13 -7.13 -31.12
CA ASP A 60 -9.01 -8.28 -32.02
C ASP A 60 -8.30 -9.47 -31.37
N GLU A 61 -7.27 -9.22 -30.53
CA GLU A 61 -6.48 -10.25 -29.87
C GLU A 61 -6.19 -9.90 -28.39
N PRO A 62 -5.95 -10.91 -27.53
CA PRO A 62 -5.51 -10.66 -26.18
C PRO A 62 -4.14 -9.96 -26.15
N ILE A 63 -4.01 -8.92 -25.36
CA ILE A 63 -2.77 -8.15 -25.19
C ILE A 63 -2.13 -8.57 -23.87
N VAL A 64 -0.88 -9.01 -23.91
CA VAL A 64 -0.11 -9.34 -22.71
C VAL A 64 0.71 -8.13 -22.29
N TYR A 65 0.30 -7.50 -21.20
CA TYR A 65 1.02 -6.40 -20.58
C TYR A 65 1.81 -6.91 -19.38
N GLY A 66 3.10 -6.60 -19.36
CA GLY A 66 3.98 -7.07 -18.31
C GLY A 66 5.02 -6.02 -17.91
N GLY A 67 5.78 -6.35 -16.88
CA GLY A 67 6.90 -5.51 -16.47
C GLY A 67 7.69 -6.08 -15.31
N THR A 68 8.87 -5.50 -15.14
CA THR A 68 9.77 -5.84 -14.03
C THR A 68 10.19 -4.54 -13.35
N SER A 69 10.16 -4.53 -12.02
CA SER A 69 10.71 -3.45 -11.21
C SER A 69 11.76 -4.01 -10.25
N LYS A 70 12.89 -3.33 -10.16
CA LYS A 70 13.97 -3.61 -9.19
C LYS A 70 14.23 -2.34 -8.41
N GLN A 71 14.34 -2.46 -7.11
CA GLN A 71 14.65 -1.33 -6.22
C GLN A 71 15.71 -1.73 -5.22
N VAL A 72 16.64 -0.84 -4.99
CA VAL A 72 17.56 -0.88 -3.85
C VAL A 72 17.38 0.41 -3.08
N GLU A 73 17.43 0.31 -1.76
CA GLU A 73 17.30 1.47 -0.88
C GLU A 73 18.23 1.35 0.32
N ALA A 74 18.62 2.48 0.86
CA ALA A 74 19.35 2.59 2.11
C ALA A 74 18.93 3.86 2.84
N GLY A 75 18.93 3.82 4.15
CA GLY A 75 18.48 4.96 4.92
C GLY A 75 18.77 4.85 6.41
N VAL A 76 18.31 5.86 7.09
CA VAL A 76 18.42 6.00 8.54
C VAL A 76 17.07 6.43 9.10
N SER A 77 16.68 5.82 10.19
CA SER A 77 15.58 6.33 11.02
C SER A 77 16.09 6.69 12.41
N VAL A 78 15.44 7.64 13.03
CA VAL A 78 15.74 8.10 14.39
C VAL A 78 14.44 8.30 15.16
N VAL A 79 14.49 7.99 16.45
CA VAL A 79 13.43 8.32 17.42
C VAL A 79 13.88 9.57 18.18
N PRO A 80 13.58 10.80 17.68
CA PRO A 80 14.09 12.04 18.27
C PRO A 80 13.56 12.29 19.68
N TYR A 81 12.36 11.75 19.96
CA TYR A 81 11.79 11.79 21.30
C TYR A 81 10.83 10.62 21.54
N ARG A 82 10.75 10.19 22.77
CA ARG A 82 9.88 9.14 23.25
C ARG A 82 9.49 9.39 24.70
N GLY A 83 8.20 9.33 25.00
CA GLY A 83 7.64 9.38 26.34
C GLY A 83 6.83 8.13 26.65
N ALA A 84 6.15 8.12 27.80
CA ALA A 84 5.28 7.02 28.18
C ALA A 84 4.07 6.87 27.23
N SER A 85 3.56 8.00 26.73
CA SER A 85 2.35 8.05 25.89
C SER A 85 2.60 8.50 24.45
N TYR A 86 3.84 8.74 24.04
CA TYR A 86 4.12 9.21 22.69
C TYR A 86 5.47 8.75 22.16
N LYS A 87 5.56 8.68 20.80
CA LYS A 87 6.80 8.37 20.09
C LYS A 87 6.82 9.13 18.76
N GLY A 88 7.89 9.91 18.54
CA GLY A 88 8.21 10.49 17.25
C GLY A 88 9.23 9.61 16.51
N THR A 89 9.10 9.48 15.20
CA THR A 89 10.08 8.77 14.35
C THR A 89 10.30 9.61 13.10
N ALA A 90 11.55 9.93 12.81
CA ALA A 90 11.95 10.55 11.55
C ALA A 90 12.77 9.55 10.73
N MET A 91 12.59 9.54 9.42
CA MET A 91 13.29 8.65 8.49
C MET A 91 13.75 9.43 7.27
N LEU A 92 14.99 9.17 6.85
CA LEU A 92 15.53 9.62 5.57
C LEU A 92 16.07 8.39 4.84
N LYS A 93 15.64 8.19 3.59
CA LYS A 93 16.16 7.14 2.73
C LYS A 93 16.46 7.65 1.33
N PHE A 94 17.40 7.00 0.68
CA PHE A 94 17.69 7.11 -0.74
C PHE A 94 17.39 5.77 -1.41
N LEU A 95 16.93 5.84 -2.63
CA LEU A 95 16.57 4.65 -3.40
C LEU A 95 17.01 4.79 -4.86
N ARG A 96 17.28 3.66 -5.50
CA ARG A 96 17.38 3.54 -6.94
C ARG A 96 16.37 2.51 -7.42
N LYS A 97 15.50 2.92 -8.32
CA LYS A 97 14.46 2.06 -8.92
C LYS A 97 14.67 1.97 -10.42
N ARG A 98 14.78 0.72 -10.91
CA ARG A 98 14.77 0.40 -12.33
C ARG A 98 13.50 -0.33 -12.67
N ALA A 99 12.79 0.13 -13.68
CA ALA A 99 11.56 -0.51 -14.14
C ALA A 99 11.51 -0.49 -15.67
N ASN A 100 10.98 -1.56 -16.23
CA ASN A 100 10.59 -1.66 -17.62
C ASN A 100 9.18 -2.24 -17.73
N SER A 101 8.48 -1.88 -18.79
CA SER A 101 7.17 -2.44 -19.14
C SER A 101 7.27 -3.10 -20.50
N THR A 102 6.48 -4.14 -20.71
CA THR A 102 6.43 -4.88 -21.99
C THR A 102 5.00 -4.98 -22.47
N LEU A 103 4.82 -4.95 -23.78
CA LEU A 103 3.56 -5.26 -24.47
C LEU A 103 3.83 -6.43 -25.42
N ASN A 104 3.13 -7.55 -25.23
CA ASN A 104 3.38 -8.81 -25.93
C ASN A 104 4.87 -9.20 -25.97
N ASP A 105 5.51 -9.07 -24.78
CA ASP A 105 6.94 -9.32 -24.54
C ASP A 105 7.92 -8.35 -25.26
N ILE A 106 7.43 -7.29 -25.90
CA ILE A 106 8.23 -6.22 -26.49
C ILE A 106 8.37 -5.08 -25.49
N ASP A 107 9.60 -4.63 -25.21
CA ASP A 107 9.87 -3.52 -24.31
C ASP A 107 9.25 -2.20 -24.79
N ILE A 108 8.59 -1.48 -23.91
CA ILE A 108 8.07 -0.13 -24.16
C ILE A 108 9.12 0.87 -23.68
N GLU A 109 9.98 1.34 -24.57
CA GLU A 109 11.12 2.21 -24.23
C GLU A 109 10.71 3.48 -23.47
N VAL A 110 9.62 4.12 -23.87
CA VAL A 110 9.10 5.34 -23.22
C VAL A 110 8.65 5.11 -21.78
N GLN A 111 8.47 3.86 -21.36
CA GLN A 111 8.14 3.47 -19.98
C GLN A 111 9.33 2.94 -19.20
N ARG A 112 10.50 2.86 -19.83
CA ARG A 112 11.74 2.48 -19.13
C ARG A 112 12.16 3.56 -18.15
N ARG A 113 12.61 3.13 -16.95
CA ARG A 113 13.02 4.04 -15.89
C ARG A 113 14.25 3.53 -15.15
N ASP A 114 15.17 4.42 -14.87
CA ASP A 114 16.26 4.26 -13.92
C ASP A 114 16.31 5.52 -13.06
N VAL A 115 15.67 5.48 -11.89
CA VAL A 115 15.42 6.64 -11.05
C VAL A 115 16.18 6.52 -9.75
N VAL A 116 16.94 7.55 -9.42
CA VAL A 116 17.45 7.78 -8.06
C VAL A 116 16.53 8.79 -7.36
N GLY A 117 16.08 8.43 -6.17
CA GLY A 117 15.14 9.23 -5.40
C GLY A 117 15.51 9.33 -3.93
N TYR A 118 14.83 10.19 -3.25
CA TYR A 118 14.89 10.37 -1.81
C TYR A 118 13.50 10.38 -1.20
N GLU A 119 13.42 10.02 0.05
CA GLU A 119 12.20 10.14 0.86
C GLU A 119 12.58 10.55 2.27
N PHE A 120 11.99 11.63 2.74
CA PHE A 120 11.98 12.02 4.13
C PHE A 120 10.58 11.87 4.68
N SER A 121 10.43 11.26 5.84
CA SER A 121 9.15 11.16 6.53
C SER A 121 9.31 11.36 8.02
N TYR A 122 8.24 11.87 8.62
CA TYR A 122 8.11 12.00 10.05
C TYR A 122 6.75 11.44 10.48
N GLY A 123 6.75 10.63 11.51
CA GLY A 123 5.55 10.05 12.12
C GLY A 123 5.53 10.30 13.61
N HIS A 124 4.34 10.57 14.14
CA HIS A 124 4.08 10.73 15.55
C HIS A 124 2.95 9.81 15.96
N ARG A 125 3.21 8.95 16.94
CA ARG A 125 2.22 8.09 17.61
C ARG A 125 1.95 8.63 19.00
N HIS A 126 0.67 8.77 19.33
CA HIS A 126 0.22 9.18 20.64
C HIS A 126 -0.77 8.16 21.20
N TYR A 127 -0.55 7.75 22.45
CA TYR A 127 -1.44 6.89 23.22
C TYR A 127 -2.20 7.74 24.22
N ILE A 128 -3.52 7.75 24.13
CA ILE A 128 -4.43 8.47 25.01
C ILE A 128 -5.37 7.43 25.63
N ASP A 129 -5.06 6.99 26.82
CA ASP A 129 -5.68 5.82 27.45
C ASP A 129 -5.60 4.58 26.55
N GLN A 130 -6.73 4.13 26.01
CA GLN A 130 -6.80 3.00 25.07
C GLN A 130 -6.79 3.44 23.60
N MET A 131 -6.92 4.73 23.34
CA MET A 131 -6.92 5.29 22.01
C MET A 131 -5.49 5.42 21.48
N VAL A 132 -5.30 5.14 20.19
CA VAL A 132 -4.03 5.36 19.51
C VAL A 132 -4.26 6.32 18.34
N LEU A 133 -3.53 7.42 18.35
CA LEU A 133 -3.47 8.39 17.27
C LEU A 133 -2.12 8.32 16.58
N ASP A 134 -2.12 8.06 15.28
CA ASP A 134 -0.96 8.11 14.41
C ASP A 134 -1.11 9.27 13.42
N VAL A 135 -0.15 10.17 13.36
CA VAL A 135 -0.09 11.22 12.34
C VAL A 135 1.29 11.21 11.70
N GLY A 136 1.32 11.45 10.40
CA GLY A 136 2.59 11.46 9.68
C GLY A 136 2.54 12.33 8.45
N GLY A 137 3.73 12.64 7.95
CA GLY A 137 3.89 13.35 6.70
C GLY A 137 5.28 13.13 6.14
N GLY A 138 5.42 13.40 4.84
CA GLY A 138 6.69 13.19 4.18
C GLY A 138 6.79 13.93 2.86
N VAL A 139 8.00 13.96 2.36
CA VAL A 139 8.33 14.42 1.02
C VAL A 139 9.17 13.35 0.34
N ARG A 140 8.81 13.01 -0.88
CA ARG A 140 9.61 12.14 -1.73
C ARG A 140 9.84 12.82 -3.08
N GLY A 141 10.97 12.52 -3.68
CA GLY A 141 11.28 13.10 -4.96
C GLY A 141 12.38 12.37 -5.70
N THR A 142 12.63 12.80 -6.93
CA THR A 142 13.69 12.26 -7.77
C THR A 142 14.88 13.21 -7.84
N LEU A 143 16.06 12.65 -8.06
CA LEU A 143 17.32 13.36 -8.30
C LEU A 143 17.65 13.23 -9.80
N PRO A 144 17.30 14.21 -10.64
CA PRO A 144 17.42 14.10 -12.10
C PRO A 144 18.83 13.83 -12.56
N GLN A 145 19.82 14.42 -11.89
CA GLN A 145 21.25 14.27 -12.24
C GLN A 145 21.78 12.84 -12.10
N PHE A 146 21.06 11.96 -11.41
CA PHE A 146 21.42 10.54 -11.22
C PHE A 146 20.38 9.60 -11.83
N SER A 147 19.41 10.14 -12.53
CA SER A 147 18.28 9.40 -13.09
C SER A 147 18.32 9.41 -14.62
N ASP A 148 17.86 8.32 -15.20
CA ASP A 148 17.59 8.19 -16.63
C ASP A 148 16.12 7.82 -16.81
N GLN A 149 15.33 8.80 -17.26
CA GLN A 149 13.91 8.63 -17.50
C GLN A 149 13.58 9.14 -18.88
N PRO A 150 13.72 8.28 -19.90
CA PRO A 150 13.19 8.62 -21.22
C PRO A 150 11.67 8.75 -21.10
N GLY A 151 11.13 9.73 -21.79
CA GLY A 151 9.69 9.86 -21.90
C GLY A 151 9.17 11.22 -21.49
N TYR A 152 8.02 11.45 -21.99
CA TYR A 152 7.25 12.66 -21.92
C TYR A 152 6.23 12.55 -20.76
N VAL A 153 6.18 13.55 -19.91
CA VAL A 153 5.08 13.71 -18.95
C VAL A 153 3.99 14.52 -19.61
N TYR A 154 2.78 14.00 -19.64
CA TYR A 154 1.65 14.66 -20.24
C TYR A 154 1.46 16.07 -19.65
N GLY A 155 1.35 17.07 -20.53
CA GLY A 155 1.19 18.48 -20.15
C GLY A 155 2.49 19.23 -19.86
N ASP A 156 3.65 18.58 -19.86
CA ASP A 156 4.95 19.23 -19.67
C ASP A 156 6.00 18.65 -20.63
N PRO A 157 6.16 19.25 -21.84
CA PRO A 157 7.15 18.80 -22.82
C PRO A 157 8.60 19.00 -22.35
N ASP A 158 8.83 19.90 -21.42
CA ASP A 158 10.16 20.22 -20.89
C ASP A 158 10.47 19.45 -19.59
N TRP A 159 9.68 18.42 -19.26
CA TRP A 159 9.91 17.64 -18.09
C TRP A 159 11.32 17.01 -18.06
N ASN A 160 12.05 17.27 -17.00
CA ASN A 160 13.47 16.91 -16.83
C ASN A 160 13.69 15.76 -15.84
N GLY A 161 12.67 15.00 -15.50
CA GLY A 161 12.77 13.90 -14.53
C GLY A 161 12.70 14.32 -13.06
N ARG A 162 12.57 15.62 -12.77
CA ARG A 162 12.43 16.11 -11.39
C ARG A 162 11.01 15.91 -10.91
N SER A 163 10.86 15.21 -9.79
CA SER A 163 9.58 15.09 -9.10
C SER A 163 9.69 15.48 -7.63
N THR A 164 8.62 16.06 -7.11
CA THR A 164 8.47 16.36 -5.68
C THR A 164 7.03 16.10 -5.29
N ILE A 165 6.83 15.15 -4.39
CA ILE A 165 5.53 14.69 -3.91
C ILE A 165 5.48 14.86 -2.40
N LEU A 166 4.43 15.51 -1.92
CA LEU A 166 4.12 15.62 -0.50
C LEU A 166 3.09 14.56 -0.14
N THR A 167 3.26 13.94 1.01
CA THR A 167 2.30 12.98 1.55
C THR A 167 1.97 13.31 3.00
N ALA A 168 0.74 13.05 3.43
CA ALA A 168 0.39 13.04 4.83
C ALA A 168 -0.60 11.92 5.12
N ASN A 169 -0.63 11.48 6.36
CA ASN A 169 -1.56 10.46 6.83
C ASN A 169 -1.96 10.72 8.28
N ALA A 170 -3.18 10.29 8.61
CA ALA A 170 -3.66 10.24 10.00
C ALA A 170 -4.43 8.93 10.21
N GLY A 171 -4.20 8.31 11.35
CA GLY A 171 -4.88 7.10 11.78
C GLY A 171 -5.36 7.26 13.21
N LEU A 172 -6.58 6.80 13.48
CA LEU A 172 -7.16 6.74 14.81
C LEU A 172 -7.64 5.32 15.07
N TYR A 173 -7.28 4.75 16.19
CA TYR A 173 -7.84 3.52 16.72
C TYR A 173 -8.48 3.81 18.07
N LEU A 174 -9.78 3.60 18.19
CA LEU A 174 -10.58 3.88 19.38
C LEU A 174 -11.34 2.61 19.81
N PRO A 175 -10.85 1.86 20.78
CA PRO A 175 -11.61 0.76 21.38
C PRO A 175 -12.62 1.30 22.38
N PHE A 176 -13.79 0.68 22.43
CA PHE A 176 -14.88 1.04 23.36
C PHE A 176 -15.79 -0.17 23.61
N LYS A 177 -16.67 -0.05 24.60
CA LYS A 177 -17.66 -1.08 24.90
C LYS A 177 -19.07 -0.55 24.77
N VAL A 178 -19.95 -1.34 24.15
CA VAL A 178 -21.38 -1.07 24.08
C VAL A 178 -22.14 -2.31 24.55
N ALA A 179 -22.97 -2.16 25.55
CA ALA A 179 -23.76 -3.25 26.16
C ALA A 179 -22.91 -4.49 26.53
N GLY A 180 -21.68 -4.26 27.04
CA GLY A 180 -20.74 -5.31 27.40
C GLY A 180 -19.87 -5.83 26.27
N GLN A 181 -20.22 -5.59 25.02
CA GLN A 181 -19.50 -6.04 23.84
C GLN A 181 -18.30 -5.12 23.53
N GLN A 182 -17.14 -5.73 23.31
CA GLN A 182 -15.92 -5.01 22.90
C GLN A 182 -16.02 -4.64 21.41
N MET A 183 -15.90 -3.36 21.14
CA MET A 183 -15.89 -2.79 19.77
C MET A 183 -14.67 -1.92 19.56
N ALA A 184 -14.30 -1.68 18.33
CA ALA A 184 -13.30 -0.67 18.00
C ALA A 184 -13.70 0.09 16.72
N TYR A 185 -13.50 1.40 16.75
CA TYR A 185 -13.58 2.25 15.58
C TYR A 185 -12.18 2.59 15.10
N GLN A 186 -11.94 2.40 13.82
CA GLN A 186 -10.67 2.75 13.19
C GLN A 186 -10.94 3.64 11.98
N VAL A 187 -10.20 4.73 11.89
CA VAL A 187 -10.20 5.59 10.69
C VAL A 187 -8.76 5.76 10.21
N ASN A 188 -8.57 5.72 8.88
CA ASN A 188 -7.30 5.99 8.23
C ASN A 188 -7.53 6.98 7.10
N TRP A 189 -6.81 8.08 7.17
CA TRP A 189 -6.80 9.12 6.14
C TRP A 189 -5.40 9.19 5.52
N GLN A 190 -5.34 9.34 4.20
CA GLN A 190 -4.11 9.51 3.44
C GLN A 190 -4.33 10.58 2.38
N ILE A 191 -3.30 11.38 2.11
CA ILE A 191 -3.29 12.38 1.05
C ILE A 191 -1.93 12.42 0.36
N GLN A 192 -1.95 12.66 -0.93
CA GLN A 192 -0.80 12.97 -1.76
C GLN A 192 -1.03 14.26 -2.53
N HIS A 193 0.00 15.09 -2.63
CA HIS A 193 0.03 16.28 -3.47
C HIS A 193 1.34 16.36 -4.25
N ALA A 194 1.25 16.40 -5.57
CA ALA A 194 2.40 16.54 -6.44
C ALA A 194 2.71 18.02 -6.68
N LYS A 195 3.87 18.49 -6.24
CA LYS A 195 4.32 19.89 -6.45
C LYS A 195 4.88 20.13 -7.85
N THR A 196 5.22 19.08 -8.54
CA THR A 196 5.78 19.09 -9.90
C THR A 196 5.05 18.08 -10.75
N PRO A 197 5.13 18.13 -12.08
CA PRO A 197 4.69 17.04 -12.92
C PRO A 197 5.32 15.71 -12.48
N ILE A 198 4.52 14.66 -12.47
CA ILE A 198 4.95 13.31 -12.10
C ILE A 198 4.44 12.30 -13.14
N VAL A 199 5.06 11.17 -13.16
CA VAL A 199 4.73 10.10 -14.11
C VAL A 199 3.59 9.23 -13.55
N PRO A 200 2.79 8.57 -14.41
CA PRO A 200 1.62 7.78 -13.98
C PRO A 200 1.90 6.71 -12.92
N ALA A 201 3.13 6.16 -12.88
CA ALA A 201 3.51 5.19 -11.85
C ALA A 201 3.62 5.77 -10.44
N ASP A 202 3.64 7.10 -10.30
CA ASP A 202 3.67 7.82 -9.03
C ASP A 202 2.33 8.46 -8.68
N TYR A 203 1.29 8.26 -9.52
CA TYR A 203 -0.05 8.78 -9.29
C TYR A 203 -0.69 8.17 -8.04
N PHE A 204 -1.51 8.97 -7.40
CA PHE A 204 -2.39 8.49 -6.35
C PHE A 204 -3.54 7.70 -6.98
N THR A 205 -3.70 6.44 -6.55
CA THR A 205 -4.66 5.51 -7.16
C THR A 205 -5.71 5.08 -6.16
N ILE A 206 -6.98 5.15 -6.55
CA ILE A 206 -8.13 4.69 -5.77
C ILE A 206 -8.95 3.67 -6.55
N GLY A 207 -9.76 2.86 -5.83
CA GLY A 207 -10.61 1.82 -6.43
C GLY A 207 -9.98 0.44 -6.37
N ASN A 208 -9.27 0.14 -5.30
CA ASN A 208 -8.72 -1.17 -5.00
C ASN A 208 -8.87 -1.49 -3.50
N ARG A 209 -8.56 -2.73 -3.10
CA ARG A 209 -8.70 -3.20 -1.71
C ARG A 209 -7.88 -2.42 -0.67
N TYR A 210 -6.88 -1.66 -1.08
CA TYR A 210 -5.98 -0.93 -0.18
C TYR A 210 -6.35 0.54 -0.01
N ALA A 211 -7.07 1.11 -0.97
CA ALA A 211 -7.47 2.52 -0.97
C ALA A 211 -8.96 2.70 -0.69
N VAL A 212 -9.83 2.34 -1.63
CA VAL A 212 -11.29 2.37 -1.47
C VAL A 212 -11.81 0.97 -1.75
N ARG A 213 -12.29 0.27 -0.71
CA ARG A 213 -12.83 -1.09 -0.84
C ARG A 213 -14.20 -1.08 -1.52
N GLY A 214 -14.63 -2.22 -2.04
CA GLY A 214 -15.85 -2.35 -2.84
C GLY A 214 -15.61 -2.27 -4.34
N PHE A 215 -14.32 -2.24 -4.74
CA PHE A 215 -13.87 -2.27 -6.13
C PHE A 215 -12.85 -3.40 -6.31
N ASP A 216 -12.91 -4.09 -7.46
CA ASP A 216 -12.07 -5.24 -7.78
C ASP A 216 -10.62 -4.88 -8.19
N GLY A 217 -10.35 -3.60 -8.42
CA GLY A 217 -9.04 -3.11 -8.82
C GLY A 217 -8.70 -3.31 -10.29
N GLN A 218 -9.60 -3.86 -11.10
CA GLN A 218 -9.37 -3.99 -12.55
C GLN A 218 -9.42 -2.63 -13.24
N MET A 219 -10.35 -1.78 -12.84
CA MET A 219 -10.40 -0.38 -13.24
C MET A 219 -10.23 0.51 -12.00
N THR A 220 -9.34 1.47 -12.11
CA THR A 220 -9.01 2.40 -11.02
C THR A 220 -9.06 3.83 -11.51
N LEU A 221 -9.18 4.77 -10.57
CA LEU A 221 -8.94 6.19 -10.86
C LEU A 221 -7.57 6.55 -10.31
N ALA A 222 -6.76 7.21 -11.13
CA ALA A 222 -5.41 7.64 -10.76
C ALA A 222 -5.10 9.02 -11.31
N ALA A 223 -4.48 9.86 -10.50
CA ALA A 223 -3.98 11.18 -10.90
C ALA A 223 -2.87 11.65 -9.94
N GLU A 224 -2.29 12.80 -10.20
CA GLU A 224 -1.15 13.36 -9.46
C GLU A 224 -1.45 13.56 -7.98
N ASP A 225 -2.64 14.07 -7.68
CA ASP A 225 -3.13 14.36 -6.33
C ASP A 225 -4.22 13.38 -5.93
N GLY A 226 -4.41 13.21 -4.65
CA GLY A 226 -5.55 12.43 -4.16
C GLY A 226 -5.56 12.25 -2.66
N TRP A 227 -6.70 11.81 -2.16
CA TRP A 227 -6.87 11.42 -0.77
C TRP A 227 -7.84 10.26 -0.63
N THR A 228 -7.70 9.52 0.46
CA THR A 228 -8.65 8.48 0.88
C THR A 228 -8.98 8.61 2.35
N LEU A 229 -10.19 8.28 2.70
CA LEU A 229 -10.66 8.12 4.07
C LEU A 229 -11.31 6.74 4.18
N ARG A 230 -10.76 5.89 5.05
CA ARG A 230 -11.28 4.55 5.34
C ARG A 230 -11.74 4.49 6.76
N ASN A 231 -12.93 3.95 6.95
CA ASN A 231 -13.55 3.81 8.27
C ASN A 231 -13.92 2.35 8.49
N ASP A 232 -13.59 1.80 9.64
CA ASP A 232 -13.96 0.46 10.08
C ASP A 232 -14.57 0.51 11.48
N LEU A 233 -15.71 -0.10 11.63
CA LEU A 233 -16.30 -0.44 12.92
C LEU A 233 -16.17 -1.95 13.10
N SER A 234 -15.46 -2.40 14.11
CA SER A 234 -15.27 -3.82 14.40
C SER A 234 -15.91 -4.22 15.72
N LEU A 235 -16.42 -5.45 15.75
CA LEU A 235 -17.00 -6.11 16.88
C LEU A 235 -16.18 -7.36 17.21
N ASP A 236 -15.76 -7.51 18.45
CA ASP A 236 -15.12 -8.74 18.93
C ASP A 236 -16.17 -9.85 19.03
N LEU A 237 -15.92 -10.95 18.33
CA LEU A 237 -16.79 -12.13 18.30
C LEU A 237 -16.33 -13.23 19.28
N GLY A 238 -15.26 -13.00 20.03
CA GLY A 238 -14.64 -13.99 20.89
C GLY A 238 -15.59 -14.58 21.93
N GLU A 239 -16.39 -13.76 22.55
CA GLU A 239 -17.41 -14.20 23.51
C GLU A 239 -18.59 -14.91 22.80
N LEU A 240 -19.02 -14.38 21.65
CA LEU A 240 -20.16 -14.92 20.90
C LEU A 240 -19.86 -16.30 20.29
N LEU A 241 -18.68 -16.45 19.73
CA LEU A 241 -18.23 -17.68 19.04
C LEU A 241 -17.45 -18.63 19.95
N ARG A 242 -17.22 -18.27 21.22
CA ARG A 242 -16.31 -18.98 22.15
C ARG A 242 -14.91 -19.22 21.53
N ALA A 243 -14.49 -18.30 20.67
CA ALA A 243 -13.25 -18.36 19.93
C ALA A 243 -12.58 -16.97 19.98
N PRO A 244 -11.65 -16.76 20.91
CA PRO A 244 -10.97 -15.46 21.06
C PRO A 244 -10.14 -15.12 19.80
N GLY A 245 -10.02 -13.84 19.50
CA GLY A 245 -9.22 -13.36 18.36
C GLY A 245 -9.96 -13.28 17.03
N HIS A 246 -11.29 -13.43 17.03
CA HIS A 246 -12.12 -13.25 15.84
C HIS A 246 -12.94 -11.95 15.92
N GLN A 247 -13.01 -11.21 14.83
CA GLN A 247 -13.72 -9.95 14.73
C GLN A 247 -14.58 -9.91 13.47
N GLY A 248 -15.82 -9.44 13.61
CA GLY A 248 -16.62 -8.96 12.49
C GLY A 248 -16.35 -7.49 12.29
N TYR A 249 -16.39 -7.00 11.06
CA TYR A 249 -16.26 -5.57 10.80
C TYR A 249 -17.15 -5.11 9.66
N ALA A 250 -17.52 -3.84 9.69
CA ALA A 250 -18.14 -3.11 8.62
C ALA A 250 -17.37 -1.82 8.37
N GLY A 251 -17.22 -1.43 7.11
CA GLY A 251 -16.46 -0.25 6.72
C GLY A 251 -17.12 0.56 5.62
N LEU A 252 -16.82 1.85 5.63
CA LEU A 252 -17.20 2.81 4.60
C LEU A 252 -15.94 3.58 4.19
N ASP A 253 -15.62 3.52 2.90
CA ASP A 253 -14.45 4.15 2.34
C ASP A 253 -14.85 5.19 1.30
N VAL A 254 -14.12 6.28 1.26
CA VAL A 254 -14.25 7.29 0.21
C VAL A 254 -12.87 7.76 -0.22
N GLY A 255 -12.72 8.06 -1.50
CA GLY A 255 -11.48 8.61 -2.04
C GLY A 255 -11.74 9.50 -3.25
N ARG A 256 -10.82 10.42 -3.47
CA ARG A 256 -10.87 11.35 -4.60
C ARG A 256 -9.48 11.55 -5.15
N VAL A 257 -9.38 11.63 -6.48
CA VAL A 257 -8.18 12.00 -7.21
C VAL A 257 -8.33 13.37 -7.84
N GLY A 258 -7.22 14.07 -8.07
CA GLY A 258 -7.16 15.42 -8.61
C GLY A 258 -5.81 15.67 -9.30
N GLY A 259 -5.63 16.89 -9.76
CA GLY A 259 -4.47 17.29 -10.54
C GLY A 259 -4.75 17.38 -12.03
N PRO A 260 -3.74 17.74 -12.85
CA PRO A 260 -3.90 17.94 -14.30
C PRO A 260 -4.49 16.74 -15.03
N SER A 261 -4.00 15.51 -14.76
CA SER A 261 -4.50 14.30 -15.42
C SER A 261 -5.94 13.96 -15.09
N ALA A 262 -6.46 14.45 -13.97
CA ALA A 262 -7.83 14.17 -13.55
C ALA A 262 -8.89 14.79 -14.47
N MET A 263 -8.52 15.75 -15.32
CA MET A 263 -9.43 16.33 -16.34
C MET A 263 -9.89 15.32 -17.38
N TRP A 264 -9.10 14.29 -17.63
CA TRP A 264 -9.39 13.23 -18.60
C TRP A 264 -10.15 12.05 -18.03
N LEU A 265 -10.39 12.05 -16.72
CA LEU A 265 -11.15 10.98 -16.07
C LEU A 265 -12.65 11.25 -16.19
N SER A 266 -13.43 10.20 -16.41
CA SER A 266 -14.89 10.26 -16.43
C SER A 266 -15.53 10.63 -15.09
N GLY A 267 -14.73 10.65 -14.03
CA GLY A 267 -15.09 11.06 -12.67
C GLY A 267 -13.87 10.99 -11.76
N ARG A 268 -13.97 11.55 -10.56
CA ARG A 268 -12.82 11.74 -9.67
C ARG A 268 -13.00 11.11 -8.29
N THR A 269 -14.21 10.67 -7.98
CA THR A 269 -14.58 10.21 -6.61
C THR A 269 -15.11 8.79 -6.66
N LEU A 270 -14.64 7.97 -5.73
CA LEU A 270 -15.17 6.63 -5.45
C LEU A 270 -15.60 6.56 -3.99
N ALA A 271 -16.70 5.86 -3.73
CA ALA A 271 -17.09 5.44 -2.38
C ALA A 271 -17.51 3.98 -2.40
N GLY A 272 -17.21 3.24 -1.34
CA GLY A 272 -17.57 1.85 -1.22
C GLY A 272 -17.83 1.43 0.22
N ALA A 273 -18.61 0.37 0.36
CA ALA A 273 -18.87 -0.29 1.62
C ALA A 273 -18.24 -1.68 1.64
N VAL A 274 -17.93 -2.16 2.83
CA VAL A 274 -17.38 -3.50 3.03
C VAL A 274 -17.92 -4.08 4.34
N ILE A 275 -18.15 -5.40 4.34
CA ILE A 275 -18.33 -6.19 5.55
C ILE A 275 -17.32 -7.35 5.51
N GLY A 276 -16.85 -7.79 6.66
CA GLY A 276 -15.89 -8.87 6.69
C GLY A 276 -15.72 -9.51 8.06
N LEU A 277 -14.98 -10.59 8.03
CA LEU A 277 -14.52 -11.34 9.19
C LEU A 277 -13.01 -11.43 9.15
N ARG A 278 -12.35 -11.15 10.25
CA ARG A 278 -10.92 -11.33 10.41
C ARG A 278 -10.62 -12.03 11.74
N GLY A 279 -9.55 -12.77 11.76
CA GLY A 279 -9.18 -13.47 12.98
C GLY A 279 -7.81 -14.10 12.91
N ARG A 280 -7.37 -14.60 14.06
CA ARG A 280 -6.14 -15.34 14.24
C ARG A 280 -6.45 -16.62 15.02
N ALA A 281 -5.98 -17.74 14.53
CA ALA A 281 -6.10 -19.03 15.19
C ALA A 281 -4.72 -19.68 15.32
N ALA A 282 -4.42 -20.23 16.50
CA ALA A 282 -3.28 -21.11 16.66
C ALA A 282 -3.59 -22.47 16.03
N LEU A 283 -2.68 -23.01 15.24
CA LEU A 283 -2.83 -24.33 14.64
C LEU A 283 -2.35 -25.39 15.62
N PRO A 284 -3.23 -26.30 16.08
CA PRO A 284 -2.85 -27.35 17.02
C PRO A 284 -1.94 -28.38 16.34
N GLY A 285 -0.88 -28.81 17.04
CA GLY A 285 -0.04 -29.95 16.62
C GLY A 285 1.30 -29.60 15.95
N ALA A 286 1.65 -28.34 15.77
CA ALA A 286 2.99 -27.97 15.37
C ALA A 286 3.92 -27.83 16.59
N ALA A 287 5.13 -28.38 16.50
CA ALA A 287 6.15 -28.30 17.56
C ALA A 287 6.58 -26.85 17.90
N ASN A 288 6.34 -25.90 16.99
CA ASN A 288 6.39 -24.46 17.19
C ASN A 288 4.98 -23.90 16.99
N ALA A 289 4.61 -22.88 17.76
CA ALA A 289 3.29 -22.26 17.70
C ALA A 289 3.04 -21.60 16.32
N VAL A 290 2.64 -22.38 15.34
CA VAL A 290 2.19 -21.85 14.05
C VAL A 290 0.85 -21.18 14.25
N SER A 291 0.74 -19.93 13.84
CA SER A 291 -0.53 -19.21 13.81
C SER A 291 -0.95 -18.85 12.40
N ALA A 292 -2.25 -18.95 12.15
CA ALA A 292 -2.87 -18.51 10.91
C ALA A 292 -3.74 -17.30 11.19
N SER A 293 -3.54 -16.22 10.45
CA SER A 293 -4.44 -15.08 10.42
C SER A 293 -5.19 -15.03 9.08
N TYR A 294 -6.45 -14.64 9.14
CA TYR A 294 -7.30 -14.53 7.96
C TYR A 294 -8.08 -13.21 7.96
N ASP A 295 -8.42 -12.75 6.77
CA ASP A 295 -9.35 -11.66 6.52
C ASP A 295 -10.16 -12.02 5.27
N VAL A 296 -11.47 -12.15 5.41
CA VAL A 296 -12.40 -12.40 4.31
C VAL A 296 -13.47 -11.32 4.31
N SER A 297 -13.75 -10.75 3.14
CA SER A 297 -14.68 -9.65 3.02
C SER A 297 -15.47 -9.66 1.72
N ALA A 298 -16.65 -9.04 1.78
CA ALA A 298 -17.45 -8.67 0.64
C ALA A 298 -17.64 -7.15 0.63
N GLY A 299 -17.46 -6.55 -0.54
CA GLY A 299 -17.54 -5.11 -0.72
C GLY A 299 -18.45 -4.72 -1.88
N TRP A 300 -19.03 -3.53 -1.79
CA TRP A 300 -19.95 -2.96 -2.78
C TRP A 300 -19.54 -1.55 -3.15
N PRO A 301 -19.53 -1.21 -4.45
CA PRO A 301 -19.37 0.18 -4.88
C PRO A 301 -20.64 0.96 -4.55
N LEU A 302 -20.51 2.08 -3.81
CA LEU A 302 -21.62 2.97 -3.46
C LEU A 302 -21.68 4.17 -4.41
N GLN A 303 -20.52 4.69 -4.82
CA GLN A 303 -20.40 5.79 -5.77
C GLN A 303 -19.23 5.52 -6.72
N LYS A 304 -19.51 5.64 -8.01
CA LYS A 304 -18.49 5.50 -9.07
C LYS A 304 -18.94 6.20 -10.35
N PRO A 305 -18.03 6.56 -11.26
CA PRO A 305 -18.37 6.94 -12.62
C PRO A 305 -19.08 5.80 -13.37
N GLU A 306 -19.97 6.12 -14.29
CA GLU A 306 -20.71 5.11 -15.08
C GLU A 306 -19.77 4.22 -15.91
N SER A 307 -18.72 4.81 -16.48
CA SER A 307 -17.73 4.11 -17.28
C SER A 307 -16.82 3.15 -16.48
N LEU A 308 -16.69 3.33 -15.17
CA LEU A 308 -15.90 2.45 -14.32
C LEU A 308 -16.67 1.16 -14.05
N LYS A 309 -16.22 0.07 -14.68
CA LYS A 309 -16.80 -1.27 -14.48
C LYS A 309 -16.09 -1.93 -13.30
N THR A 310 -16.87 -2.58 -12.45
CA THR A 310 -16.35 -3.37 -11.32
C THR A 310 -17.38 -4.43 -10.95
N ALA A 311 -16.95 -5.53 -10.38
CA ALA A 311 -17.84 -6.53 -9.80
C ALA A 311 -18.66 -5.94 -8.64
N SER A 312 -19.81 -6.51 -8.36
CA SER A 312 -20.66 -6.14 -7.21
C SER A 312 -21.51 -7.35 -6.80
N PRO A 313 -21.24 -7.98 -5.63
CA PRO A 313 -20.16 -7.68 -4.69
C PRO A 313 -18.76 -8.07 -5.18
N VAL A 314 -17.75 -7.44 -4.59
CA VAL A 314 -16.33 -7.85 -4.71
C VAL A 314 -15.96 -8.68 -3.49
N PHE A 315 -15.45 -9.88 -3.69
CA PHE A 315 -14.95 -10.72 -2.61
C PHE A 315 -13.43 -10.60 -2.51
N ALA A 316 -12.92 -10.53 -1.28
CA ALA A 316 -11.49 -10.55 -1.01
C ALA A 316 -11.19 -11.51 0.14
N ALA A 317 -10.09 -12.25 0.02
CA ALA A 317 -9.57 -13.11 1.07
C ALA A 317 -8.07 -12.92 1.21
N THR A 318 -7.59 -12.96 2.44
CA THR A 318 -6.17 -13.00 2.78
C THR A 318 -5.97 -14.09 3.83
N LEU A 319 -4.94 -14.89 3.66
CA LEU A 319 -4.51 -15.87 4.63
C LEU A 319 -3.01 -15.73 4.82
N MET A 320 -2.57 -15.65 6.06
CA MET A 320 -1.16 -15.51 6.45
C MET A 320 -0.83 -16.54 7.51
N PHE A 321 0.31 -17.22 7.34
CA PHE A 321 0.85 -18.15 8.32
C PHE A 321 2.12 -17.55 8.94
N GLU A 322 2.24 -17.64 10.26
CA GLU A 322 3.42 -17.26 11.03
C GLU A 322 3.97 -18.52 11.71
N PHE A 323 5.27 -18.76 11.57
CA PHE A 323 6.00 -19.93 12.05
C PHE A 323 6.98 -19.57 13.16
#